data_ede15d61aa64b4d0311473d339226a4c
#
_entry.id   ede15d61aa64b4d0311473d339226a4c
#
_cell.length_a   1.000
_cell.length_b   1.000
_cell.length_c   1.000
_cell.angle_alpha   90.00
_cell.angle_beta   90.00
_cell.angle_gamma   90.00
#
_symmetry.space_group_name_H-M   'P 1'
#
loop_
_entity.id
_entity.type
_entity.pdbx_description
1 polymer ?
#
loop_
_entity_poly.entity_id
_entity_poly.type
_entity_poly.pdbx_seq_one_letter_code
_entity_poly.pdbx_strand_id
1 'polypeptide(L)'
;MRVIYQPTEQNEFMIGGIESFREAAARNHLQAVTRVVHFAEGIVDQKTAEKTGLPLGSDIYDVRRIRYLEGKALILDINLFLREAVPDLTPEIAAHSIYDYIENDLGMTIVTSRRRMTVERAGALDMRWLEMGDYNCLAVVSGRTYNAEGIQFEYTQSRHHPEYFCFEDTAVRRNVR
;
A
#
# COMPACT_ATOMS: atom_id res chain seq x y z
N MET A 1 -27.88 26.75 -10.28
CA MET A 1 -26.42 26.89 -10.11
C MET A 1 -25.81 25.49 -10.32
N ARG A 2 -25.03 25.30 -11.37
CA ARG A 2 -24.40 24.01 -11.69
C ARG A 2 -23.03 23.99 -10.98
N VAL A 3 -22.87 23.21 -9.95
CA VAL A 3 -21.56 23.04 -9.31
C VAL A 3 -20.73 22.19 -10.25
N ILE A 4 -19.73 22.79 -10.89
CA ILE A 4 -18.73 22.08 -11.68
C ILE A 4 -17.63 21.72 -10.70
N TYR A 5 -17.52 20.43 -10.37
CA TYR A 5 -16.38 19.91 -9.63
C TYR A 5 -15.11 20.13 -10.46
N GLN A 6 -14.16 20.89 -9.93
CA GLN A 6 -12.80 20.92 -10.44
C GLN A 6 -11.97 19.97 -9.57
N PRO A 7 -11.33 18.96 -10.15
CA PRO A 7 -10.40 18.13 -9.39
C PRO A 7 -9.27 19.02 -8.87
N THR A 8 -9.12 19.08 -7.57
CA THR A 8 -7.87 19.54 -6.96
C THR A 8 -6.79 18.50 -7.28
N GLU A 9 -5.53 18.92 -7.44
CA GLU A 9 -4.35 18.08 -7.77
C GLU A 9 -4.00 17.08 -6.65
N GLN A 10 -4.98 16.39 -6.09
CA GLN A 10 -4.81 15.36 -5.08
C GLN A 10 -4.74 14.01 -5.75
N ASN A 11 -3.83 13.16 -5.31
CA ASN A 11 -3.70 11.78 -5.78
C ASN A 11 -4.97 10.99 -5.44
N GLU A 12 -5.79 10.73 -6.43
CA GLU A 12 -6.99 9.90 -6.27
C GLU A 12 -6.60 8.43 -6.19
N PHE A 13 -6.82 7.82 -5.03
CA PHE A 13 -6.78 6.37 -4.90
C PHE A 13 -8.18 5.81 -5.12
N MET A 14 -8.38 5.11 -6.22
CA MET A 14 -9.67 4.46 -6.50
C MET A 14 -9.89 3.26 -5.58
N ILE A 15 -11.02 3.24 -4.86
CA ILE A 15 -11.49 2.05 -4.16
C ILE A 15 -12.42 1.28 -5.10
N GLY A 16 -12.13 -0.01 -5.27
CA GLY A 16 -12.85 -0.89 -6.18
C GLY A 16 -11.90 -1.73 -7.03
N GLY A 17 -10.67 -1.28 -7.21
CA GLY A 17 -9.59 -2.03 -7.85
C GLY A 17 -8.40 -2.22 -6.92
N ILE A 18 -7.61 -3.25 -7.16
CA ILE A 18 -6.28 -3.43 -6.58
C ILE A 18 -5.32 -2.80 -7.60
N GLU A 19 -4.73 -1.67 -7.22
CA GLU A 19 -3.85 -0.90 -8.08
C GLU A 19 -2.47 -0.79 -7.41
N SER A 20 -1.40 -1.01 -8.16
CA SER A 20 -0.06 -0.76 -7.69
C SER A 20 0.21 0.76 -7.64
N PHE A 21 1.18 1.18 -6.82
CA PHE A 21 1.61 2.58 -6.76
C PHE A 21 2.04 3.11 -8.14
N ARG A 22 2.69 2.28 -8.96
CA ARG A 22 3.14 2.66 -10.30
C ARG A 22 1.96 2.90 -11.25
N GLU A 23 0.94 2.06 -11.20
CA GLU A 23 -0.28 2.22 -11.99
C GLU A 23 -1.04 3.49 -11.58
N ALA A 24 -1.18 3.72 -10.26
CA ALA A 24 -1.80 4.92 -9.72
C ALA A 24 -1.06 6.20 -10.16
N ALA A 25 0.26 6.22 -10.07
CA ALA A 25 1.06 7.35 -10.51
C ALA A 25 0.98 7.59 -12.02
N ALA A 26 1.02 6.52 -12.84
CA ALA A 26 0.89 6.61 -14.29
C ALA A 26 -0.49 7.16 -14.70
N ARG A 27 -1.56 6.70 -14.04
CA ARG A 27 -2.93 7.20 -14.26
C ARG A 27 -3.06 8.68 -13.94
N ASN A 28 -2.36 9.16 -12.91
CA ASN A 28 -2.36 10.57 -12.51
C ASN A 28 -1.30 11.42 -13.22
N HIS A 29 -0.55 10.85 -14.19
CA HIS A 29 0.53 11.52 -14.92
C HIS A 29 1.64 12.10 -14.02
N LEU A 30 1.94 11.44 -12.88
CA LEU A 30 2.91 11.88 -11.90
C LEU A 30 4.26 11.15 -12.06
N GLN A 31 5.35 11.88 -11.83
CA GLN A 31 6.67 11.28 -11.70
C GLN A 31 6.78 10.57 -10.35
N ALA A 32 6.88 9.25 -10.39
CA ALA A 32 6.95 8.41 -9.22
C ALA A 32 8.29 7.68 -9.14
N VAL A 33 8.94 7.75 -7.98
CA VAL A 33 10.17 7.01 -7.68
C VAL A 33 9.96 6.21 -6.40
N THR A 34 10.44 4.96 -6.40
CA THR A 34 10.43 4.08 -5.24
C THR A 34 11.85 3.87 -4.72
N ARG A 35 12.05 4.03 -3.42
CA ARG A 35 13.29 3.70 -2.74
C ARG A 35 13.03 2.66 -1.65
N VAL A 36 13.70 1.53 -1.74
CA VAL A 36 13.71 0.51 -0.67
C VAL A 36 14.61 1.02 0.45
N VAL A 37 14.07 1.16 1.65
CA VAL A 37 14.80 1.64 2.85
C VAL A 37 15.00 0.55 3.89
N HIS A 38 14.28 -0.56 3.74
CA HIS A 38 14.45 -1.76 4.57
C HIS A 38 14.00 -2.98 3.77
N PHE A 39 14.76 -4.05 3.86
CA PHE A 39 14.45 -5.37 3.34
C PHE A 39 15.06 -6.41 4.29
N ALA A 40 14.22 -7.24 4.88
CA ALA A 40 14.67 -8.30 5.78
C ALA A 40 13.79 -9.54 5.66
N GLU A 41 14.37 -10.67 5.92
CA GLU A 41 13.64 -11.91 6.18
C GLU A 41 13.27 -11.99 7.65
N GLY A 42 12.12 -12.58 7.95
CA GLY A 42 11.63 -12.73 9.31
C GLY A 42 10.62 -13.87 9.45
N ILE A 43 10.17 -14.05 10.68
CA ILE A 43 9.15 -15.05 11.03
C ILE A 43 8.00 -14.30 11.70
N VAL A 44 6.76 -14.65 11.36
CA VAL A 44 5.55 -14.09 11.96
C VAL A 44 5.46 -14.51 13.43
N ASP A 45 5.67 -13.57 14.34
CA ASP A 45 5.44 -13.76 15.77
C ASP A 45 3.95 -13.56 16.14
N GLN A 46 3.60 -13.80 17.40
CA GLN A 46 2.22 -13.68 17.90
C GLN A 46 1.63 -12.28 17.64
N LYS A 47 2.38 -11.23 17.95
CA LYS A 47 1.94 -9.84 17.78
C LYS A 47 1.72 -9.48 16.30
N THR A 48 2.61 -9.94 15.44
CA THR A 48 2.51 -9.77 13.99
C THR A 48 1.31 -10.52 13.45
N ALA A 49 1.09 -11.79 13.85
CA ALA A 49 -0.08 -12.57 13.43
C ALA A 49 -1.40 -11.88 13.80
N GLU A 50 -1.55 -11.40 15.03
CA GLU A 50 -2.75 -10.68 15.50
C GLU A 50 -3.01 -9.41 14.70
N LYS A 51 -1.96 -8.63 14.44
CA LYS A 51 -2.05 -7.38 13.69
C LYS A 51 -2.39 -7.62 12.21
N THR A 52 -1.70 -8.56 11.58
CA THR A 52 -1.67 -8.68 10.11
C THR A 52 -2.60 -9.75 9.56
N GLY A 53 -2.90 -10.80 10.35
CA GLY A 53 -3.63 -11.98 9.94
C GLY A 53 -2.77 -13.01 9.19
N LEU A 54 -1.47 -12.76 9.02
CA LEU A 54 -0.56 -13.75 8.48
C LEU A 54 -0.39 -14.92 9.48
N PRO A 55 -0.20 -16.16 9.01
CA PRO A 55 -0.10 -17.32 9.89
C PRO A 55 1.11 -17.23 10.83
N LEU A 56 0.90 -17.54 12.11
CA LEU A 56 1.98 -17.60 13.10
C LEU A 56 3.05 -18.61 12.67
N GLY A 57 4.32 -18.22 12.80
CA GLY A 57 5.46 -19.06 12.45
C GLY A 57 5.82 -19.10 10.97
N SER A 58 5.07 -18.42 10.10
CA SER A 58 5.38 -18.34 8.67
C SER A 58 6.59 -17.45 8.41
N ASP A 59 7.38 -17.83 7.41
CA ASP A 59 8.47 -17.01 6.88
C ASP A 59 7.92 -15.86 6.04
N ILE A 60 8.46 -14.66 6.26
CA ILE A 60 8.06 -13.44 5.56
C ILE A 60 9.26 -12.63 5.07
N TYR A 61 8.99 -11.76 4.09
CA TYR A 61 9.81 -10.59 3.81
C TYR A 61 9.17 -9.35 4.44
N ASP A 62 9.93 -8.58 5.25
CA ASP A 62 9.59 -7.23 5.73
C ASP A 62 10.24 -6.22 4.78
N VAL A 63 9.43 -5.54 3.99
CA VAL A 63 9.87 -4.59 2.97
C VAL A 63 9.32 -3.20 3.31
N ARG A 64 10.21 -2.20 3.42
CA ARG A 64 9.78 -0.80 3.62
C ARG A 64 10.29 0.06 2.49
N ARG A 65 9.39 0.84 1.91
CA ARG A 65 9.65 1.65 0.72
C ARG A 65 9.16 3.06 0.93
N ILE A 66 9.96 4.03 0.49
CA ILE A 66 9.51 5.41 0.38
C ILE A 66 9.08 5.64 -1.05
N ARG A 67 7.88 6.22 -1.21
CA ARG A 67 7.36 6.64 -2.50
C ARG A 67 7.52 8.15 -2.63
N TYR A 68 8.24 8.52 -3.64
CA TYR A 68 8.41 9.92 -4.04
C TYR A 68 7.42 10.22 -5.17
N LEU A 69 6.71 11.32 -5.04
CA LEU A 69 5.87 11.90 -6.09
C LEU A 69 6.38 13.33 -6.33
N GLU A 70 6.67 13.65 -7.59
CA GLU A 70 7.24 14.95 -7.96
C GLU A 70 8.44 15.35 -7.08
N GLY A 71 9.28 14.38 -6.74
CA GLY A 71 10.49 14.57 -5.93
C GLY A 71 10.27 14.66 -4.42
N LYS A 72 9.02 14.64 -3.93
CA LYS A 72 8.70 14.70 -2.49
C LYS A 72 8.45 13.31 -1.91
N ALA A 73 9.00 13.02 -0.73
CA ALA A 73 8.78 11.79 0.01
C ALA A 73 7.41 11.83 0.72
N LEU A 74 6.39 11.25 0.10
CA LEU A 74 4.99 11.41 0.53
C LEU A 74 4.34 10.16 1.08
N ILE A 75 4.87 8.96 0.77
CA ILE A 75 4.27 7.71 1.24
C ILE A 75 5.37 6.80 1.79
N LEU A 76 5.13 6.26 2.99
CA LEU A 76 5.89 5.16 3.56
C LEU A 76 5.06 3.89 3.47
N ASP A 77 5.48 2.96 2.62
CA ASP A 77 4.90 1.62 2.55
C ASP A 77 5.65 0.65 3.44
N ILE A 78 4.92 -0.11 4.24
CA ILE A 78 5.38 -1.24 5.03
C ILE A 78 4.62 -2.47 4.54
N ASN A 79 5.32 -3.41 3.92
CA ASN A 79 4.75 -4.63 3.36
C ASN A 79 5.36 -5.86 4.02
N LEU A 80 4.52 -6.81 4.39
CA LEU A 80 4.93 -8.15 4.78
C LEU A 80 4.41 -9.13 3.74
N PHE A 81 5.32 -9.82 3.06
CA PHE A 81 4.98 -10.83 2.06
C PHE A 81 5.26 -12.23 2.61
N LEU A 82 4.31 -13.14 2.46
CA LEU A 82 4.49 -14.55 2.79
C LEU A 82 5.48 -15.19 1.79
N ARG A 83 6.63 -15.67 2.27
CA ARG A 83 7.71 -16.19 1.42
C ARG A 83 7.30 -17.40 0.58
N GLU A 84 6.45 -18.26 1.12
CA GLU A 84 5.92 -19.42 0.41
C GLU A 84 5.11 -18.99 -0.84
N ALA A 85 4.38 -17.88 -0.77
CA ALA A 85 3.56 -17.39 -1.87
C ALA A 85 4.34 -16.46 -2.82
N VAL A 86 5.32 -15.73 -2.29
CA VAL A 86 6.14 -14.77 -3.06
C VAL A 86 7.61 -15.14 -2.88
N PRO A 87 8.07 -16.29 -3.45
CA PRO A 87 9.47 -16.72 -3.33
C PRO A 87 10.41 -15.74 -4.03
N ASP A 88 11.70 -15.81 -3.71
CA ASP A 88 12.81 -15.13 -4.38
C ASP A 88 12.64 -13.60 -4.57
N LEU A 89 11.83 -12.96 -3.72
CA LEU A 89 11.71 -11.51 -3.69
C LEU A 89 13.05 -10.90 -3.25
N THR A 90 13.54 -9.90 -4.01
CA THR A 90 14.80 -9.20 -3.73
C THR A 90 14.58 -7.69 -3.55
N PRO A 91 15.55 -6.97 -2.98
CA PRO A 91 15.50 -5.50 -2.92
C PRO A 91 15.36 -4.84 -4.30
N GLU A 92 15.98 -5.42 -5.33
CA GLU A 92 15.91 -4.91 -6.71
C GLU A 92 14.49 -5.05 -7.27
N ILE A 93 13.84 -6.21 -7.09
CA ILE A 93 12.44 -6.42 -7.46
C ILE A 93 11.55 -5.44 -6.67
N ALA A 94 11.79 -5.30 -5.37
CA ALA A 94 11.03 -4.42 -4.50
C ALA A 94 11.19 -2.91 -4.85
N ALA A 95 12.29 -2.51 -5.47
CA ALA A 95 12.49 -1.16 -5.97
C ALA A 95 11.62 -0.84 -7.21
N HIS A 96 11.12 -1.87 -7.88
CA HIS A 96 10.20 -1.76 -9.00
C HIS A 96 8.76 -2.08 -8.58
N SER A 97 8.01 -2.85 -9.37
CA SER A 97 6.66 -3.29 -9.04
C SER A 97 6.67 -4.73 -8.55
N ILE A 98 6.39 -4.92 -7.24
CA ILE A 98 6.26 -6.27 -6.69
C ILE A 98 5.03 -6.97 -7.28
N TYR A 99 3.95 -6.24 -7.60
CA TYR A 99 2.77 -6.84 -8.21
C TYR A 99 3.05 -7.31 -9.64
N ASP A 100 3.84 -6.57 -10.44
CA ASP A 100 4.29 -7.05 -11.75
C ASP A 100 5.07 -8.37 -11.63
N TYR A 101 5.98 -8.45 -10.64
CA TYR A 101 6.71 -9.68 -10.34
C TYR A 101 5.78 -10.84 -9.97
N ILE A 102 4.81 -10.59 -9.08
CA ILE A 102 3.84 -11.59 -8.63
C ILE A 102 2.99 -12.11 -9.80
N GLU A 103 2.49 -11.22 -10.64
CA GLU A 103 1.56 -11.57 -11.72
C GLU A 103 2.29 -12.10 -12.95
N ASN A 104 3.40 -11.48 -13.37
CA ASN A 104 4.07 -11.78 -14.62
C ASN A 104 5.19 -12.82 -14.49
N ASP A 105 5.97 -12.79 -13.39
CA ASP A 105 7.08 -13.73 -13.20
C ASP A 105 6.64 -14.98 -12.44
N LEU A 106 5.83 -14.81 -11.37
CA LEU A 106 5.32 -15.95 -10.59
C LEU A 106 4.02 -16.54 -11.14
N GLY A 107 3.32 -15.82 -12.02
CA GLY A 107 2.04 -16.26 -12.58
C GLY A 107 0.90 -16.35 -11.55
N MET A 108 1.03 -15.69 -10.39
CA MET A 108 0.02 -15.72 -9.34
C MET A 108 -1.05 -14.64 -9.59
N THR A 109 -2.31 -15.05 -9.54
CA THR A 109 -3.43 -14.11 -9.72
C THR A 109 -3.79 -13.45 -8.40
N ILE A 110 -3.73 -12.10 -8.37
CA ILE A 110 -4.19 -11.28 -7.26
C ILE A 110 -5.70 -11.07 -7.40
N VAL A 111 -6.50 -11.46 -6.40
CA VAL A 111 -7.96 -11.47 -6.52
C VAL A 111 -8.63 -10.42 -5.66
N THR A 112 -8.30 -10.32 -4.38
CA THR A 112 -9.00 -9.43 -3.46
C THR A 112 -8.07 -8.83 -2.41
N SER A 113 -8.39 -7.61 -1.99
CA SER A 113 -7.71 -6.94 -0.90
C SER A 113 -8.74 -6.34 0.06
N ARG A 114 -8.68 -6.76 1.32
CA ARG A 114 -9.47 -6.16 2.39
C ARG A 114 -8.72 -4.98 2.96
N ARG A 115 -9.23 -3.77 2.75
CA ARG A 115 -8.58 -2.52 3.16
C ARG A 115 -9.27 -1.86 4.34
N ARG A 116 -8.47 -1.19 5.16
CA ARG A 116 -8.92 -0.35 6.27
C ARG A 116 -8.20 0.98 6.19
N MET A 117 -8.95 2.07 6.24
CA MET A 117 -8.39 3.44 6.32
C MET A 117 -8.57 3.99 7.70
N THR A 118 -7.51 4.61 8.21
CA THR A 118 -7.47 5.28 9.51
C THR A 118 -6.67 6.56 9.41
N VAL A 119 -6.84 7.44 10.38
CA VAL A 119 -5.93 8.56 10.63
C VAL A 119 -5.13 8.21 11.88
N GLU A 120 -3.81 8.26 11.77
CA GLU A 120 -2.91 7.91 12.86
C GLU A 120 -1.93 9.05 13.14
N ARG A 121 -1.49 9.16 14.40
CA ARG A 121 -0.42 10.09 14.74
C ARG A 121 0.87 9.67 14.04
N ALA A 122 1.62 10.65 13.51
CA ALA A 122 2.93 10.40 12.93
C ALA A 122 3.90 9.85 14.00
N GLY A 123 4.54 8.74 13.67
CA GLY A 123 5.56 8.11 14.50
C GLY A 123 6.98 8.50 14.07
N ALA A 124 7.97 7.97 14.79
CA ALA A 124 9.38 8.26 14.52
C ALA A 124 9.83 7.86 13.10
N LEU A 125 9.30 6.77 12.54
CA LEU A 125 9.59 6.35 11.16
C LEU A 125 9.04 7.34 10.14
N ASP A 126 7.81 7.82 10.35
CA ASP A 126 7.16 8.77 9.45
C ASP A 126 7.96 10.08 9.42
N MET A 127 8.28 10.61 10.62
CA MET A 127 9.06 11.84 10.75
C MET A 127 10.49 11.72 10.20
N ARG A 128 11.05 10.52 10.18
CA ARG A 128 12.38 10.24 9.62
C ARG A 128 12.39 10.22 8.10
N TRP A 129 11.33 9.68 7.49
CA TRP A 129 11.35 9.32 6.08
C TRP A 129 10.45 10.18 5.20
N LEU A 130 9.42 10.82 5.77
CA LEU A 130 8.47 11.64 5.03
C LEU A 130 8.70 13.13 5.29
N GLU A 131 8.39 13.93 4.30
CA GLU A 131 8.46 15.40 4.38
C GLU A 131 7.19 15.94 5.03
N MET A 132 7.03 15.66 6.35
CA MET A 132 5.78 15.92 7.08
C MET A 132 5.44 17.40 7.28
N GLY A 133 6.43 18.32 7.18
CA GLY A 133 6.20 19.73 7.50
C GLY A 133 5.60 19.90 8.91
N ASP A 134 4.51 20.65 9.02
CA ASP A 134 3.79 20.90 10.28
C ASP A 134 2.74 19.81 10.62
N TYR A 135 2.58 18.79 9.77
CA TYR A 135 1.62 17.72 10.01
C TYR A 135 2.10 16.73 11.06
N ASN A 136 1.23 16.37 12.00
CA ASN A 136 1.48 15.42 13.08
C ASN A 136 0.65 14.13 12.97
N CYS A 137 -0.07 13.95 11.88
CA CYS A 137 -0.90 12.77 11.58
C CYS A 137 -0.75 12.36 10.11
N LEU A 138 -1.16 11.14 9.81
CA LEU A 138 -1.14 10.56 8.46
C LEU A 138 -2.48 9.87 8.15
N ALA A 139 -2.83 9.83 6.87
CA ALA A 139 -3.83 8.88 6.39
C ALA A 139 -3.13 7.53 6.19
N VAL A 140 -3.67 6.48 6.80
CA VAL A 140 -3.08 5.15 6.78
C VAL A 140 -4.04 4.16 6.14
N VAL A 141 -3.60 3.52 5.06
CA VAL A 141 -4.34 2.45 4.39
C VAL A 141 -3.66 1.13 4.72
N SER A 142 -4.32 0.28 5.52
CA SER A 142 -3.87 -1.09 5.79
C SER A 142 -4.64 -2.06 4.93
N GLY A 143 -3.96 -3.06 4.36
CA GLY A 143 -4.55 -4.06 3.47
C GLY A 143 -4.12 -5.48 3.79
N ARG A 144 -5.02 -6.45 3.55
CA ARG A 144 -4.73 -7.87 3.51
C ARG A 144 -5.10 -8.37 2.12
N THR A 145 -4.13 -8.85 1.35
CA THR A 145 -4.31 -9.21 -0.05
C THR A 145 -4.24 -10.72 -0.22
N TYR A 146 -5.14 -11.25 -1.05
CA TYR A 146 -5.36 -12.68 -1.23
C TYR A 146 -5.24 -13.06 -2.71
N ASN A 147 -4.68 -14.24 -2.97
CA ASN A 147 -4.60 -14.83 -4.30
C ASN A 147 -5.86 -15.64 -4.67
N ALA A 148 -5.85 -16.27 -5.86
CA ALA A 148 -6.95 -17.06 -6.36
C ALA A 148 -7.27 -18.31 -5.52
N GLU A 149 -6.30 -18.83 -4.78
CA GLU A 149 -6.46 -19.96 -3.85
C GLU A 149 -7.02 -19.52 -2.48
N GLY A 150 -7.24 -18.22 -2.28
CA GLY A 150 -7.69 -17.66 -1.01
C GLY A 150 -6.59 -17.52 0.04
N ILE A 151 -5.33 -17.65 -0.36
CA ILE A 151 -4.16 -17.48 0.53
C ILE A 151 -3.87 -15.99 0.71
N GLN A 152 -3.79 -15.54 1.96
CA GLN A 152 -3.29 -14.21 2.25
C GLN A 152 -1.78 -14.20 2.05
N PHE A 153 -1.32 -13.57 0.99
CA PHE A 153 0.11 -13.50 0.68
C PHE A 153 0.77 -12.18 1.09
N GLU A 154 -0.03 -11.15 1.36
CA GLU A 154 0.46 -9.82 1.72
C GLU A 154 -0.35 -9.19 2.86
N TYR A 155 0.36 -8.50 3.74
CA TYR A 155 -0.15 -7.42 4.56
C TYR A 155 0.58 -6.14 4.19
N THR A 156 -0.17 -5.08 3.91
CA THR A 156 0.39 -3.76 3.61
C THR A 156 -0.10 -2.71 4.59
N GLN A 157 0.73 -1.70 4.84
CA GLN A 157 0.36 -0.47 5.49
C GLN A 157 1.01 0.68 4.72
N SER A 158 0.20 1.44 3.98
CA SER A 158 0.63 2.63 3.27
C SER A 158 0.29 3.86 4.10
N ARG A 159 1.30 4.61 4.50
CA ARG A 159 1.24 5.76 5.38
C ARG A 159 1.44 7.02 4.54
N HIS A 160 0.37 7.76 4.31
CA HIS A 160 0.32 8.86 3.35
C HIS A 160 0.40 10.21 4.04
N HIS A 161 1.17 11.12 3.47
CA HIS A 161 1.13 12.53 3.83
C HIS A 161 -0.29 13.09 3.61
N PRO A 162 -0.91 13.77 4.61
CA PRO A 162 -2.34 14.10 4.56
C PRO A 162 -2.72 15.04 3.42
N GLU A 163 -1.87 15.99 3.08
CA GLU A 163 -2.12 16.97 2.02
C GLU A 163 -2.27 16.32 0.63
N TYR A 164 -1.61 15.16 0.42
CA TYR A 164 -1.57 14.48 -0.86
C TYR A 164 -2.43 13.21 -0.89
N PHE A 165 -3.27 13.00 0.13
CA PHE A 165 -4.17 11.85 0.21
C PHE A 165 -5.59 12.27 -0.10
N CYS A 166 -6.16 11.70 -1.14
CA CYS A 166 -7.57 11.80 -1.46
C CYS A 166 -8.16 10.40 -1.65
N PHE A 167 -9.35 10.20 -1.14
CA PHE A 167 -10.11 8.98 -1.27
C PHE A 167 -11.51 9.31 -1.80
N GLU A 168 -11.88 8.76 -2.94
CA GLU A 168 -13.23 8.86 -3.50
C GLU A 168 -13.89 7.48 -3.61
N ASP A 169 -15.16 7.41 -3.27
CA ASP A 169 -16.02 6.23 -3.45
C ASP A 169 -17.40 6.65 -3.91
N THR A 170 -18.05 5.82 -4.74
CA THR A 170 -19.42 6.03 -5.19
C THR A 170 -20.35 5.05 -4.49
N ALA A 171 -21.08 5.54 -3.50
CA ALA A 171 -22.08 4.76 -2.80
C ALA A 171 -23.40 4.70 -3.56
N VAL A 172 -23.90 3.50 -3.82
CA VAL A 172 -25.22 3.28 -4.43
C VAL A 172 -26.20 2.83 -3.37
N ARG A 173 -27.29 3.58 -3.19
CA ARG A 173 -28.39 3.18 -2.30
C ARG A 173 -29.15 2.00 -2.92
N ARG A 174 -29.06 0.81 -2.31
CA ARG A 174 -29.92 -0.31 -2.63
C ARG A 174 -31.26 -0.12 -1.91
N ASN A 175 -32.36 -0.04 -2.68
CA ASN A 175 -33.69 -0.12 -2.07
C ASN A 175 -33.87 -1.51 -1.50
N VAL A 176 -33.83 -1.65 -0.18
CA VAL A 176 -34.25 -2.85 0.53
C VAL A 176 -35.76 -2.82 0.45
N ARG A 177 -36.37 -3.71 -0.37
CA ARG A 177 -37.79 -4.02 -0.34
C ARG A 177 -38.03 -5.05 0.74
#